data_61ec2003310a9dca793b750602c4f07d
#
_entry.id   61ec2003310a9dca793b750602c4f07d
#
_cell.length_a   1.000
_cell.length_b   1.000
_cell.length_c   1.000
_cell.angle_alpha   90.00
_cell.angle_beta   90.00
_cell.angle_gamma   90.00
#
_symmetry.space_group_name_H-M   'P 1'
#
loop_
_entity.id
_entity.type
_entity.pdbx_description
1 polymer ?
#
loop_
_entity_poly.entity_id
_entity_poly.type
_entity_poly.pdbx_seq_one_letter_code
_entity_poly.pdbx_strand_id
1 'polypeptide(L)'
;HETAIYHRYDVDHLSSDDYEKAVATVFSEPPVDSVQAELPKGDMVIAVEFLPGQYDQRADSAEQCLAIVTGRDGARVRCALVYVFHGDFTDGDREKILKFLVNPVESREASLEEAETLDLPVEEPKPVAVVEGVRELDDAGIDRLIKDMGLAMSHDDLAMIREYFRTCLLYTSDAADERSS
;
A
#
# COMPACT_ATOMS: atom_id res chain seq x y z
N HIS A 1 -4.44 -22.41 20.69
CA HIS A 1 -4.27 -21.76 19.37
C HIS A 1 -2.79 -21.70 19.04
N GLU A 2 -2.41 -22.06 17.85
CA GLU A 2 -1.05 -21.97 17.33
C GLU A 2 -1.06 -21.01 16.15
N THR A 3 0.00 -20.20 16.00
CA THR A 3 0.14 -19.24 14.91
C THR A 3 1.51 -19.38 14.30
N ALA A 4 1.57 -19.47 12.98
CA ALA A 4 2.80 -19.41 12.21
C ALA A 4 2.76 -18.21 11.25
N ILE A 5 3.94 -17.64 10.98
CA ILE A 5 4.08 -16.49 10.08
C ILE A 5 5.07 -16.86 8.99
N TYR A 6 4.69 -16.58 7.76
CA TYR A 6 5.51 -16.84 6.57
C TYR A 6 5.73 -15.54 5.78
N HIS A 7 6.89 -15.43 5.17
CA HIS A 7 7.14 -14.43 4.13
C HIS A 7 6.77 -15.01 2.78
N ARG A 8 5.80 -14.41 2.09
CA ARG A 8 5.43 -14.75 0.72
C ARG A 8 6.10 -13.80 -0.24
N TYR A 9 6.65 -14.36 -1.30
CA TYR A 9 7.17 -13.63 -2.45
C TYR A 9 6.38 -14.04 -3.69
N ASP A 10 5.64 -13.12 -4.28
CA ASP A 10 5.09 -13.26 -5.62
C ASP A 10 6.11 -12.69 -6.59
N VAL A 11 6.41 -13.42 -7.64
CA VAL A 11 7.49 -13.05 -8.58
C VAL A 11 6.99 -13.13 -10.00
N ASP A 12 7.27 -12.10 -10.80
CA ASP A 12 6.92 -12.01 -12.21
C ASP A 12 8.13 -11.61 -13.06
N HIS A 13 8.05 -11.84 -14.38
CA HIS A 13 9.12 -11.53 -15.34
C HIS A 13 10.46 -12.26 -15.08
N LEU A 14 10.41 -13.46 -14.53
CA LEU A 14 11.57 -14.28 -14.24
C LEU A 14 11.46 -15.61 -14.99
N SER A 15 12.58 -16.10 -15.56
CA SER A 15 12.61 -17.43 -16.14
C SER A 15 12.59 -18.51 -15.06
N SER A 16 12.11 -19.72 -15.38
CA SER A 16 12.09 -20.83 -14.44
C SER A 16 13.48 -21.15 -13.89
N ASP A 17 14.53 -21.13 -14.73
CA ASP A 17 15.90 -21.41 -14.31
C ASP A 17 16.43 -20.35 -13.34
N ASP A 18 16.09 -19.07 -13.55
CA ASP A 18 16.50 -17.99 -12.66
C ASP A 18 15.68 -18.02 -11.36
N TYR A 19 14.41 -18.40 -11.43
CA TYR A 19 13.59 -18.59 -10.24
C TYR A 19 14.16 -19.70 -9.34
N GLU A 20 14.53 -20.87 -9.89
CA GLU A 20 15.13 -21.95 -9.12
C GLU A 20 16.42 -21.51 -8.41
N LYS A 21 17.28 -20.74 -9.09
CA LYS A 21 18.47 -20.15 -8.47
C LYS A 21 18.13 -19.15 -7.39
N ALA A 22 17.13 -18.29 -7.64
CA ALA A 22 16.73 -17.24 -6.73
C ALA A 22 16.13 -17.77 -5.42
N VAL A 23 15.45 -18.91 -5.46
CA VAL A 23 14.88 -19.54 -4.26
C VAL A 23 15.93 -19.72 -3.17
N ALA A 24 17.12 -20.20 -3.50
CA ALA A 24 18.18 -20.47 -2.54
C ALA A 24 19.15 -19.29 -2.30
N THR A 25 19.06 -18.22 -3.07
CA THR A 25 20.04 -17.12 -3.01
C THR A 25 19.44 -15.74 -2.72
N VAL A 26 18.15 -15.58 -3.00
CA VAL A 26 17.43 -14.31 -2.84
C VAL A 26 16.25 -14.44 -1.88
N PHE A 27 15.45 -15.51 -2.04
CA PHE A 27 14.20 -15.66 -1.29
C PHE A 27 14.33 -16.43 0.01
N SER A 28 15.49 -17.07 0.25
CA SER A 28 15.74 -17.83 1.48
C SER A 28 17.21 -17.89 1.85
N GLU A 29 17.46 -18.16 3.13
CA GLU A 29 18.76 -18.60 3.66
C GLU A 29 18.68 -20.08 4.00
N PRO A 30 19.14 -20.99 3.12
CA PRO A 30 18.94 -22.44 3.28
C PRO A 30 19.31 -23.04 4.64
N PRO A 31 20.32 -22.51 5.40
CA PRO A 31 20.62 -23.04 6.73
C PRO A 31 19.56 -22.76 7.81
N VAL A 32 18.71 -21.74 7.62
CA VAL A 32 17.75 -21.26 8.64
C VAL A 32 16.32 -21.23 8.14
N ASP A 33 16.12 -21.10 6.83
CA ASP A 33 14.78 -21.02 6.24
C ASP A 33 14.32 -22.35 5.64
N SER A 34 13.03 -22.60 5.73
CA SER A 34 12.35 -23.63 4.96
C SER A 34 11.45 -22.98 3.91
N VAL A 35 11.56 -23.44 2.66
CA VAL A 35 10.80 -22.91 1.53
C VAL A 35 9.73 -23.90 1.11
N GLN A 36 8.56 -23.38 0.77
CA GLN A 36 7.46 -24.14 0.18
C GLN A 36 6.84 -23.34 -0.98
N ALA A 37 6.45 -24.04 -2.04
CA ALA A 37 5.85 -23.41 -3.22
C ALA A 37 4.35 -23.10 -3.02
N GLU A 38 3.68 -23.89 -2.18
CA GLU A 38 2.24 -23.71 -1.92
C GLU A 38 2.03 -22.90 -0.66
N LEU A 39 0.91 -22.17 -0.62
CA LEU A 39 0.47 -21.50 0.59
C LEU A 39 0.23 -22.49 1.72
N PRO A 40 0.69 -22.20 2.94
CA PRO A 40 0.47 -23.04 4.09
C PRO A 40 -1.03 -23.13 4.41
N LYS A 41 -1.46 -24.30 4.86
CA LYS A 41 -2.84 -24.57 5.25
C LYS A 41 -3.03 -24.34 6.73
N GLY A 42 -4.15 -23.78 7.10
CA GLY A 42 -4.59 -23.55 8.49
C GLY A 42 -6.11 -23.45 8.57
N ASP A 43 -6.63 -23.35 9.79
CA ASP A 43 -8.06 -23.16 10.01
C ASP A 43 -8.48 -21.73 9.60
N MET A 44 -7.54 -20.78 9.70
CA MET A 44 -7.68 -19.43 9.15
C MET A 44 -6.34 -18.96 8.61
N VAL A 45 -6.34 -18.38 7.41
CA VAL A 45 -5.15 -17.80 6.79
C VAL A 45 -5.46 -16.36 6.42
N ILE A 46 -4.56 -15.44 6.80
CA ILE A 46 -4.64 -14.02 6.47
C ILE A 46 -3.30 -13.60 5.90
N ALA A 47 -3.32 -13.00 4.73
CA ALA A 47 -2.14 -12.39 4.14
C ALA A 47 -2.26 -10.85 4.19
N VAL A 48 -1.15 -10.18 4.47
CA VAL A 48 -1.09 -8.71 4.53
C VAL A 48 0.05 -8.23 3.64
N GLU A 49 -0.27 -7.30 2.75
CA GLU A 49 0.68 -6.66 1.82
C GLU A 49 0.63 -5.14 1.93
N PHE A 50 1.66 -4.46 1.45
CA PHE A 50 1.63 -3.01 1.31
C PHE A 50 0.62 -2.55 0.26
N LEU A 51 0.06 -1.36 0.48
CA LEU A 51 -0.79 -0.72 -0.53
C LEU A 51 0.02 -0.40 -1.79
N PRO A 52 -0.60 -0.44 -2.99
CA PRO A 52 0.03 0.04 -4.20
C PRO A 52 0.57 1.46 -4.03
N GLY A 53 1.83 1.66 -4.40
CA GLY A 53 2.52 2.94 -4.23
C GLY A 53 3.23 3.14 -2.88
N GLN A 54 3.03 2.27 -1.91
CA GLN A 54 3.85 2.22 -0.71
C GLN A 54 5.18 1.52 -1.01
N TYR A 55 6.25 1.97 -0.34
CA TYR A 55 7.57 1.39 -0.50
C TYR A 55 7.69 0.09 0.28
N ASP A 56 7.87 -1.02 -0.43
CA ASP A 56 8.15 -2.33 0.12
C ASP A 56 9.65 -2.61 0.04
N GLN A 57 10.36 -2.38 1.15
CA GLN A 57 11.80 -2.57 1.21
C GLN A 57 12.22 -4.01 0.89
N ARG A 58 11.42 -5.02 1.27
CA ARG A 58 11.75 -6.43 1.03
C ARG A 58 11.62 -6.78 -0.44
N ALA A 59 10.56 -6.31 -1.09
CA ALA A 59 10.35 -6.49 -2.52
C ALA A 59 11.44 -5.78 -3.34
N ASP A 60 11.74 -4.51 -3.02
CA ASP A 60 12.79 -3.73 -3.68
C ASP A 60 14.16 -4.39 -3.53
N SER A 61 14.52 -4.84 -2.33
CA SER A 61 15.78 -5.55 -2.10
C SER A 61 15.85 -6.86 -2.88
N ALA A 62 14.74 -7.60 -2.96
CA ALA A 62 14.67 -8.84 -3.73
C ALA A 62 14.84 -8.57 -5.24
N GLU A 63 14.19 -7.55 -5.80
CA GLU A 63 14.36 -7.14 -7.20
C GLU A 63 15.82 -6.77 -7.52
N GLN A 64 16.48 -6.00 -6.64
CA GLN A 64 17.89 -5.66 -6.80
C GLN A 64 18.80 -6.89 -6.73
N CYS A 65 18.57 -7.79 -5.79
CA CYS A 65 19.32 -9.05 -5.70
C CYS A 65 19.10 -9.94 -6.94
N LEU A 66 17.87 -10.00 -7.46
CA LEU A 66 17.56 -10.71 -8.70
C LEU A 66 18.34 -10.13 -9.89
N ALA A 67 18.40 -8.81 -10.02
CA ALA A 67 19.17 -8.17 -11.07
C ALA A 67 20.67 -8.55 -10.99
N ILE A 68 21.23 -8.62 -9.80
CA ILE A 68 22.63 -9.04 -9.58
C ILE A 68 22.84 -10.52 -9.95
N VAL A 69 21.96 -11.40 -9.47
CA VAL A 69 22.11 -12.85 -9.64
C VAL A 69 21.87 -13.29 -11.09
N THR A 70 20.94 -12.65 -11.78
CA THR A 70 20.57 -12.99 -13.16
C THR A 70 21.32 -12.17 -14.22
N GLY A 71 21.92 -11.04 -13.84
CA GLY A 71 22.49 -10.06 -14.76
C GLY A 71 21.45 -9.35 -15.63
N ARG A 72 20.18 -9.37 -15.24
CA ARG A 72 19.05 -8.79 -15.98
C ARG A 72 18.15 -8.00 -15.06
N ASP A 73 17.70 -6.85 -15.54
CA ASP A 73 16.68 -6.04 -14.87
C ASP A 73 15.27 -6.45 -15.33
N GLY A 74 14.28 -6.03 -14.57
CA GLY A 74 12.86 -6.14 -14.96
C GLY A 74 12.06 -7.20 -14.23
N ALA A 75 12.67 -8.03 -13.40
CA ALA A 75 11.91 -8.89 -12.47
C ALA A 75 11.04 -8.02 -11.57
N ARG A 76 9.83 -8.49 -11.28
CA ARG A 76 8.90 -7.87 -10.34
C ARG A 76 8.69 -8.75 -9.15
N VAL A 77 8.74 -8.16 -7.97
CA VAL A 77 8.51 -8.85 -6.71
C VAL A 77 7.46 -8.09 -5.90
N ARG A 78 6.56 -8.82 -5.29
CA ARG A 78 5.63 -8.32 -4.29
C ARG A 78 5.71 -9.22 -3.07
N CYS A 79 5.75 -8.61 -1.89
CA CYS A 79 5.85 -9.37 -0.65
C CYS A 79 4.55 -9.28 0.15
N ALA A 80 4.25 -10.35 0.87
CA ALA A 80 3.21 -10.37 1.86
C ALA A 80 3.65 -11.16 3.10
N LEU A 81 3.12 -10.79 4.27
CA LEU A 81 3.18 -11.61 5.46
C LEU A 81 1.93 -12.50 5.51
N VAL A 82 2.13 -13.80 5.55
CA VAL A 82 1.05 -14.78 5.65
C VAL A 82 0.98 -15.31 7.07
N TYR A 83 -0.13 -15.04 7.73
CA TYR A 83 -0.44 -15.51 9.07
C TYR A 83 -1.34 -16.73 8.97
N VAL A 84 -0.89 -17.84 9.54
CA VAL A 84 -1.60 -19.10 9.57
C VAL A 84 -1.99 -19.42 11.00
N PHE A 85 -3.27 -19.57 11.24
CA PHE A 85 -3.83 -19.83 12.54
C PHE A 85 -4.44 -21.23 12.59
N HIS A 86 -4.19 -21.94 13.71
CA HIS A 86 -4.79 -23.23 14.00
C HIS A 86 -5.65 -23.14 15.25
N GLY A 87 -6.91 -23.58 15.13
CA GLY A 87 -7.89 -23.56 16.21
C GLY A 87 -9.29 -23.17 15.71
N ASP A 88 -10.22 -23.04 16.64
CA ASP A 88 -11.58 -22.63 16.34
C ASP A 88 -11.67 -21.10 16.33
N PHE A 89 -12.07 -20.53 15.19
CA PHE A 89 -12.26 -19.09 15.00
C PHE A 89 -13.64 -18.81 14.45
N THR A 90 -14.24 -17.74 14.92
CA THR A 90 -15.49 -17.18 14.37
C THR A 90 -15.20 -16.08 13.35
N ASP A 91 -16.18 -15.74 12.52
CA ASP A 91 -16.05 -14.59 11.60
C ASP A 91 -15.73 -13.29 12.35
N GLY A 92 -16.31 -13.10 13.54
CA GLY A 92 -16.01 -11.95 14.38
C GLY A 92 -14.58 -11.93 14.94
N ASP A 93 -13.94 -13.08 15.09
CA ASP A 93 -12.52 -13.15 15.47
C ASP A 93 -11.63 -12.80 14.29
N ARG A 94 -11.97 -13.27 13.09
CA ARG A 94 -11.27 -12.90 11.87
C ARG A 94 -11.26 -11.40 11.65
N GLU A 95 -12.39 -10.73 11.80
CA GLU A 95 -12.49 -9.27 11.63
C GLU A 95 -11.60 -8.51 12.64
N LYS A 96 -11.58 -8.95 13.91
CA LYS A 96 -10.73 -8.34 14.95
C LYS A 96 -9.24 -8.53 14.65
N ILE A 97 -8.85 -9.74 14.23
CA ILE A 97 -7.47 -10.08 13.88
C ILE A 97 -7.05 -9.25 12.65
N LEU A 98 -7.87 -9.21 11.62
CA LEU A 98 -7.59 -8.42 10.42
C LEU A 98 -7.42 -6.92 10.75
N LYS A 99 -8.30 -6.37 11.58
CA LYS A 99 -8.20 -4.98 12.05
C LYS A 99 -6.93 -4.70 12.85
N PHE A 100 -6.41 -5.70 13.54
CA PHE A 100 -5.15 -5.60 14.29
C PHE A 100 -3.93 -5.69 13.37
N LEU A 101 -3.97 -6.57 12.35
CA LEU A 101 -2.85 -6.82 11.45
C LEU A 101 -2.68 -5.76 10.36
N VAL A 102 -3.79 -5.18 9.89
CA VAL A 102 -3.79 -4.22 8.78
C VAL A 102 -3.79 -2.79 9.30
N ASN A 103 -2.76 -2.04 8.91
CA ASN A 103 -2.77 -0.59 9.02
C ASN A 103 -3.32 0.00 7.71
N PRO A 104 -4.55 0.55 7.67
CA PRO A 104 -5.19 0.98 6.43
C PRO A 104 -4.49 2.15 5.70
N VAL A 105 -3.51 2.79 6.35
CA VAL A 105 -2.72 3.86 5.75
C VAL A 105 -1.59 3.31 4.88
N GLU A 106 -1.08 2.11 5.18
CA GLU A 106 0.10 1.55 4.50
C GLU A 106 -0.10 0.13 3.97
N SER A 107 -1.10 -0.59 4.48
CA SER A 107 -1.28 -2.01 4.15
C SER A 107 -2.75 -2.38 3.94
N ARG A 108 -2.94 -3.56 3.34
CA ARG A 108 -4.26 -4.16 3.11
C ARG A 108 -4.17 -5.68 3.24
N GLU A 109 -5.32 -6.32 3.32
CA GLU A 109 -5.40 -7.77 3.13
C GLU A 109 -5.04 -8.12 1.68
N ALA A 110 -4.09 -9.06 1.54
CA ALA A 110 -3.67 -9.59 0.24
C ALA A 110 -4.55 -10.76 -0.19
N SER A 111 -4.76 -10.91 -1.49
CA SER A 111 -5.36 -12.12 -2.05
C SER A 111 -4.50 -13.34 -1.74
N LEU A 112 -5.15 -14.46 -1.44
CA LEU A 112 -4.49 -15.76 -1.34
C LEU A 112 -4.38 -16.47 -2.69
N GLU A 113 -5.03 -15.93 -3.71
CA GLU A 113 -4.93 -16.45 -5.08
C GLU A 113 -3.66 -15.95 -5.76
N GLU A 114 -3.12 -16.77 -6.66
CA GLU A 114 -1.99 -16.39 -7.50
C GLU A 114 -2.40 -15.26 -8.46
N ALA A 115 -1.58 -14.23 -8.56
CA ALA A 115 -1.83 -13.13 -9.48
C ALA A 115 -1.35 -13.50 -10.89
N GLU A 116 -2.13 -13.18 -11.91
CA GLU A 116 -1.74 -13.40 -13.31
C GLU A 116 -0.55 -12.52 -13.73
N THR A 117 -0.42 -11.34 -13.12
CA THR A 117 0.71 -10.43 -13.30
C THR A 117 0.89 -9.53 -12.09
N LEU A 118 2.10 -9.10 -11.86
CA LEU A 118 2.44 -8.09 -10.84
C LEU A 118 2.55 -6.67 -11.40
N ASP A 119 2.40 -6.51 -12.71
CA ASP A 119 2.36 -5.18 -13.32
C ASP A 119 1.15 -4.41 -12.83
N LEU A 120 1.40 -3.23 -12.28
CA LEU A 120 0.33 -2.34 -11.87
C LEU A 120 -0.26 -1.67 -13.11
N PRO A 121 -1.59 -1.63 -13.26
CA PRO A 121 -2.22 -0.86 -14.32
C PRO A 121 -1.81 0.60 -14.16
N VAL A 122 -1.31 1.19 -15.24
CA VAL A 122 -1.01 2.63 -15.28
C VAL A 122 -2.35 3.36 -15.44
N GLU A 123 -2.91 3.84 -14.34
CA GLU A 123 -4.03 4.76 -14.38
C GLU A 123 -3.50 6.19 -14.55
N GLU A 124 -4.04 6.91 -15.52
CA GLU A 124 -3.77 8.34 -15.61
C GLU A 124 -4.27 9.03 -14.33
N PRO A 125 -3.44 9.87 -13.69
CA PRO A 125 -3.86 10.58 -12.50
C PRO A 125 -5.06 11.46 -12.82
N LYS A 126 -6.12 11.33 -12.02
CA LYS A 126 -7.28 12.22 -12.13
C LYS A 126 -6.85 13.65 -11.84
N PRO A 127 -7.40 14.64 -12.55
CA PRO A 127 -7.14 16.03 -12.23
C PRO A 127 -7.50 16.31 -10.77
N VAL A 128 -6.72 17.16 -10.13
CA VAL A 128 -6.97 17.55 -8.74
C VAL A 128 -8.36 18.17 -8.64
N ALA A 129 -9.18 17.65 -7.74
CA ALA A 129 -10.53 18.16 -7.52
C ALA A 129 -10.47 19.56 -6.92
N VAL A 130 -11.23 20.49 -7.49
CA VAL A 130 -11.40 21.82 -6.93
C VAL A 130 -12.56 21.80 -5.95
N VAL A 131 -12.32 22.25 -4.73
CA VAL A 131 -13.37 22.42 -3.72
C VAL A 131 -14.05 23.76 -3.95
N GLU A 132 -15.20 23.73 -4.61
CA GLU A 132 -15.96 24.93 -4.88
C GLU A 132 -16.75 25.41 -3.65
N GLY A 133 -17.08 26.70 -3.61
CA GLY A 133 -17.94 27.26 -2.59
C GLY A 133 -17.32 27.48 -1.21
N VAL A 134 -16.01 27.31 -1.06
CA VAL A 134 -15.32 27.49 0.24
C VAL A 134 -15.51 28.90 0.80
N ARG A 135 -15.54 29.90 -0.05
CA ARG A 135 -15.72 31.33 0.34
C ARG A 135 -17.09 31.63 0.95
N GLU A 136 -18.10 30.87 0.56
CA GLU A 136 -19.50 31.05 0.93
C GLU A 136 -19.91 30.22 2.15
N LEU A 137 -19.01 29.34 2.65
CA LEU A 137 -19.30 28.47 3.79
C LEU A 137 -19.63 29.30 5.06
N ASP A 138 -20.66 28.88 5.77
CA ASP A 138 -20.88 29.23 7.16
C ASP A 138 -20.05 28.35 8.10
N ASP A 139 -20.06 28.59 9.38
CA ASP A 139 -19.26 27.82 10.35
C ASP A 139 -19.68 26.35 10.41
N ALA A 140 -20.98 26.06 10.27
CA ALA A 140 -21.46 24.69 10.19
C ALA A 140 -21.02 23.99 8.87
N GLY A 141 -20.86 24.75 7.80
CA GLY A 141 -20.31 24.28 6.52
C GLY A 141 -18.83 23.94 6.62
N ILE A 142 -18.06 24.72 7.39
CA ILE A 142 -16.65 24.44 7.68
C ILE A 142 -16.51 23.09 8.39
N ASP A 143 -17.29 22.86 9.45
CA ASP A 143 -17.23 21.62 10.22
C ASP A 143 -17.62 20.40 9.38
N ARG A 144 -18.63 20.55 8.51
CA ARG A 144 -19.02 19.50 7.57
C ARG A 144 -17.91 19.20 6.57
N LEU A 145 -17.31 20.22 5.97
CA LEU A 145 -16.24 20.03 4.99
C LEU A 145 -15.02 19.32 5.58
N ILE A 146 -14.61 19.71 6.80
CA ILE A 146 -13.52 19.05 7.53
C ILE A 146 -13.81 17.56 7.72
N LYS A 147 -15.03 17.25 8.16
CA LYS A 147 -15.46 15.88 8.42
C LYS A 147 -15.59 15.04 7.15
N ASP A 148 -16.23 15.58 6.12
CA ASP A 148 -16.54 14.85 4.89
C ASP A 148 -15.29 14.56 4.06
N MET A 149 -14.32 15.47 4.08
CA MET A 149 -13.04 15.31 3.40
C MET A 149 -11.94 14.69 4.27
N GLY A 150 -12.22 14.47 5.57
CA GLY A 150 -11.21 13.94 6.50
C GLY A 150 -9.99 14.86 6.65
N LEU A 151 -10.18 16.18 6.61
CA LEU A 151 -9.08 17.11 6.66
C LEU A 151 -8.41 17.13 8.05
N ALA A 152 -7.08 17.03 8.07
CA ALA A 152 -6.28 17.12 9.29
C ALA A 152 -6.02 18.59 9.68
N MET A 153 -7.08 19.37 9.85
CA MET A 153 -7.02 20.79 10.26
C MET A 153 -8.17 21.12 11.22
N SER A 154 -8.00 22.19 11.99
CA SER A 154 -9.03 22.69 12.90
C SER A 154 -10.08 23.53 12.17
N HIS A 155 -11.19 23.80 12.87
CA HIS A 155 -12.20 24.76 12.42
C HIS A 155 -11.59 26.15 12.13
N ASP A 156 -10.75 26.62 13.05
CA ASP A 156 -10.12 27.93 12.95
C ASP A 156 -9.17 28.04 11.75
N ASP A 157 -8.44 26.95 11.43
CA ASP A 157 -7.57 26.90 10.26
C ASP A 157 -8.38 27.04 8.96
N LEU A 158 -9.49 26.32 8.82
CA LEU A 158 -10.33 26.40 7.62
C LEU A 158 -11.11 27.73 7.58
N ALA A 159 -11.50 28.29 8.71
CA ALA A 159 -12.11 29.63 8.79
C ALA A 159 -11.11 30.70 8.32
N MET A 160 -9.85 30.63 8.72
CA MET A 160 -8.79 31.51 8.24
C MET A 160 -8.57 31.37 6.72
N ILE A 161 -8.55 30.16 6.20
CA ILE A 161 -8.44 29.89 4.76
C ILE A 161 -9.64 30.50 4.01
N ARG A 162 -10.87 30.30 4.51
CA ARG A 162 -12.08 30.91 3.95
C ARG A 162 -11.95 32.41 3.86
N GLU A 163 -11.54 33.06 4.94
CA GLU A 163 -11.40 34.53 5.00
C GLU A 163 -10.31 35.04 4.08
N TYR A 164 -9.20 34.33 3.99
CA TYR A 164 -8.13 34.62 3.05
C TYR A 164 -8.66 34.64 1.61
N PHE A 165 -9.39 33.61 1.18
CA PHE A 165 -9.97 33.56 -0.16
C PHE A 165 -11.13 34.53 -0.40
N ARG A 166 -11.76 35.06 0.65
CA ARG A 166 -12.75 36.15 0.54
C ARG A 166 -12.10 37.51 0.25
N THR A 167 -10.95 37.74 0.85
CA THR A 167 -10.25 39.03 0.80
C THR A 167 -9.17 39.07 -0.27
N CYS A 168 -8.54 37.96 -0.56
CA CYS A 168 -7.49 37.87 -1.57
C CYS A 168 -8.07 37.60 -2.97
N LEU A 169 -8.02 38.64 -3.81
CA LEU A 169 -8.40 38.55 -5.23
C LEU A 169 -7.25 38.08 -6.13
N LEU A 170 -6.04 37.92 -5.59
CA LEU A 170 -4.87 37.46 -6.31
C LEU A 170 -4.84 35.94 -6.33
N TYR A 171 -4.55 35.39 -7.45
CA TYR A 171 -4.30 33.99 -7.67
C TYR A 171 -3.13 33.52 -6.80
N THR A 172 -3.39 32.62 -5.90
CA THR A 172 -2.36 32.07 -5.01
C THR A 172 -1.74 30.79 -5.56
N SER A 173 -2.21 30.31 -6.70
CA SER A 173 -1.67 29.11 -7.35
C SER A 173 -0.46 29.35 -8.24
N ASP A 174 -0.05 30.62 -8.45
CA ASP A 174 0.95 30.95 -9.46
C ASP A 174 2.36 31.21 -8.94
N ALA A 175 2.83 30.36 -8.06
CA ALA A 175 4.28 30.16 -7.96
C ALA A 175 4.89 29.55 -9.28
N ALA A 176 4.05 29.12 -10.22
CA ALA A 176 4.45 28.64 -11.53
C ALA A 176 4.58 29.76 -12.57
N ASP A 177 3.75 30.81 -12.51
CA ASP A 177 3.76 31.93 -13.47
C ASP A 177 4.91 32.92 -13.22
N GLU A 178 5.39 33.07 -11.99
CA GLU A 178 6.56 33.89 -11.70
C GLU A 178 7.88 33.36 -12.29
N ARG A 179 7.90 32.12 -12.79
CA ARG A 179 9.07 31.53 -13.49
C ARG A 179 9.07 31.73 -15.00
N SER A 180 8.06 32.38 -15.56
CA SER A 180 7.89 32.59 -17.00
C SER A 180 8.12 34.05 -17.43
N SER A 181 8.64 34.91 -16.56
CA SER A 181 8.93 36.31 -16.84
C SER A 181 10.42 36.54 -16.97
#